data_3eaf6d5a2bf35b83e3771cbea534b5c1
#
_entry.id   3eaf6d5a2bf35b83e3771cbea534b5c1
#
_cell.length_a   1.000
_cell.length_b   1.000
_cell.length_c   1.000
_cell.angle_alpha   90.00
_cell.angle_beta   90.00
_cell.angle_gamma   90.00
#
_symmetry.space_group_name_H-M   'P 1'
#
loop_
_entity.id
_entity.type
_entity.pdbx_description
1 polymer ?
#
loop_
_entity_poly.entity_id
_entity_poly.type
_entity_poly.pdbx_seq_one_letter_code
_entity_poly.pdbx_strand_id
1 'polypeptide(L)'
;MSAKKVLDLIQEHEVEFVDLRFADMLGKHHHVTFPAHAIDESTFEDGKMFDGSSISGWKGINESDMVLLPDADTAHLDPFSGHTQLILHCDVLEPSTMQAYGRDPRSIAKRAEAFLKSTGVADTAFFGPEPEFFIFDTVRWQNDMGRVFYEIESQEAAWSSRFKYDEGNSGHRPGVKGGYFPVSPVDSLGDLRADMCKVLESLGQVVEVHHHEVANAGQCEIGTRFNTLVKKADELMTMKYVIKNVAHQNGKTVTFMPKPIVGDNGSGMHVHQSLSKDGKNLFSGDLYGGLSQTALWYIGGIFKHAKAINAFANSTTNSYKRLVPGFEAPVMLAYSARNRSASCRIPFVSNPKGRRIEVRFPDPMQSGYLTFTALMMAGLDGILNKIDPGAPADKDLYDLPPEEEKNIPQVCSSLDAALEALNKDRDFLKAGGVFTDDFIDAYIELKMQEVTRYRASTHPLEFQMYYAL
;
A
#
# COMPACT_ATOMS: atom_id res chain seq x y z
N MET A 1 23.33 -0.85 8.64
CA MET A 1 23.91 -0.43 9.94
C MET A 1 24.28 -1.69 10.71
N SER A 2 25.23 -1.68 11.65
CA SER A 2 25.53 -2.84 12.49
C SER A 2 24.81 -2.72 13.84
N ALA A 3 24.62 -3.86 14.54
CA ALA A 3 24.09 -3.88 15.91
C ALA A 3 24.83 -2.87 16.81
N LYS A 4 26.16 -2.86 16.75
CA LYS A 4 27.00 -1.90 17.50
C LYS A 4 26.60 -0.43 17.23
N LYS A 5 26.38 -0.05 15.97
CA LYS A 5 25.96 1.32 15.65
C LYS A 5 24.59 1.67 16.22
N VAL A 6 23.67 0.71 16.30
CA VAL A 6 22.37 0.93 16.95
C VAL A 6 22.55 1.13 18.44
N LEU A 7 23.41 0.35 19.09
CA LEU A 7 23.71 0.52 20.51
C LEU A 7 24.43 1.85 20.78
N ASP A 8 25.32 2.29 19.89
CA ASP A 8 25.93 3.62 19.94
C ASP A 8 24.87 4.74 19.85
N LEU A 9 23.88 4.62 18.92
CA LEU A 9 22.76 5.56 18.83
C LEU A 9 21.90 5.60 20.10
N ILE A 10 21.65 4.43 20.71
CA ILE A 10 20.92 4.35 21.99
C ILE A 10 21.62 5.17 23.07
N GLN A 11 22.95 5.07 23.16
CA GLN A 11 23.74 5.84 24.13
C GLN A 11 23.83 7.32 23.78
N GLU A 12 24.09 7.66 22.51
CA GLU A 12 24.27 9.04 22.04
C GLU A 12 23.01 9.89 22.24
N HIS A 13 21.84 9.29 22.00
CA HIS A 13 20.54 9.98 22.11
C HIS A 13 19.84 9.74 23.45
N GLU A 14 20.49 9.11 24.42
CA GLU A 14 19.90 8.79 25.72
C GLU A 14 18.53 8.11 25.57
N VAL A 15 18.44 7.12 24.66
CA VAL A 15 17.20 6.40 24.36
C VAL A 15 16.69 5.69 25.61
N GLU A 16 15.44 5.93 25.97
CA GLU A 16 14.77 5.29 27.11
C GLU A 16 14.13 3.96 26.71
N PHE A 17 13.56 3.90 25.50
CA PHE A 17 12.81 2.74 25.00
C PHE A 17 13.17 2.40 23.56
N VAL A 18 13.13 1.10 23.24
CA VAL A 18 13.30 0.58 21.89
C VAL A 18 12.02 -0.13 21.47
N ASP A 19 11.45 0.30 20.36
CA ASP A 19 10.17 -0.14 19.81
C ASP A 19 10.41 -1.09 18.64
N LEU A 20 10.12 -2.37 18.83
CA LEU A 20 10.24 -3.40 17.81
C LEU A 20 8.94 -3.50 17.03
N ARG A 21 8.98 -3.21 15.73
CA ARG A 21 7.80 -3.15 14.86
C ARG A 21 7.80 -4.23 13.80
N PHE A 22 6.63 -4.78 13.54
CA PHE A 22 6.42 -5.79 12.50
C PHE A 22 5.03 -5.65 11.88
N ALA A 23 4.80 -6.26 10.73
CA ALA A 23 3.52 -6.24 10.03
C ALA A 23 2.88 -7.64 10.04
N ASP A 24 1.55 -7.70 10.18
CA ASP A 24 0.79 -8.92 9.99
C ASP A 24 0.38 -9.15 8.53
N MET A 25 -0.28 -10.27 8.26
CA MET A 25 -0.76 -10.65 6.92
C MET A 25 -1.76 -9.66 6.32
N LEU A 26 -2.46 -8.88 7.16
CA LEU A 26 -3.43 -7.86 6.74
C LEU A 26 -2.78 -6.51 6.46
N GLY A 27 -1.46 -6.38 6.69
CA GLY A 27 -0.73 -5.12 6.57
C GLY A 27 -0.88 -4.18 7.78
N LYS A 28 -1.40 -4.70 8.90
CA LYS A 28 -1.46 -3.94 10.15
C LYS A 28 -0.07 -3.90 10.78
N HIS A 29 0.29 -2.71 11.26
CA HIS A 29 1.54 -2.49 11.98
C HIS A 29 1.36 -2.80 13.46
N HIS A 30 2.17 -3.69 13.99
CA HIS A 30 2.25 -4.06 15.40
C HIS A 30 3.56 -3.63 15.99
N HIS A 31 3.60 -3.47 17.31
CA HIS A 31 4.83 -3.18 18.02
C HIS A 31 4.85 -3.77 19.44
N VAL A 32 6.06 -3.93 19.95
CA VAL A 32 6.33 -4.19 21.36
C VAL A 32 7.55 -3.36 21.78
N THR A 33 7.46 -2.73 22.94
CA THR A 33 8.46 -1.78 23.41
C THR A 33 9.25 -2.37 24.59
N PHE A 34 10.56 -2.26 24.52
CA PHE A 34 11.50 -2.69 25.57
C PHE A 34 12.22 -1.49 26.15
N PRO A 35 12.51 -1.46 27.46
CA PRO A 35 13.44 -0.46 28.01
C PRO A 35 14.83 -0.63 27.37
N ALA A 36 15.52 0.48 27.10
CA ALA A 36 16.79 0.45 26.35
C ALA A 36 17.85 -0.47 26.95
N HIS A 37 17.90 -0.59 28.29
CA HIS A 37 18.84 -1.47 28.98
C HIS A 37 18.60 -2.97 28.73
N ALA A 38 17.45 -3.35 28.18
CA ALA A 38 17.13 -4.73 27.79
C ALA A 38 17.55 -5.08 26.36
N ILE A 39 18.18 -4.12 25.65
CA ILE A 39 18.65 -4.29 24.27
C ILE A 39 20.17 -4.29 24.28
N ASP A 40 20.74 -5.37 23.73
CA ASP A 40 22.17 -5.60 23.62
C ASP A 40 22.51 -6.25 22.26
N GLU A 41 23.78 -6.61 22.06
CA GLU A 41 24.21 -7.27 20.80
C GLU A 41 23.46 -8.58 20.54
N SER A 42 23.16 -9.37 21.60
CA SER A 42 22.43 -10.64 21.45
C SER A 42 20.99 -10.42 20.92
N THR A 43 20.41 -9.26 21.14
CA THR A 43 19.09 -8.92 20.60
C THR A 43 19.06 -8.94 19.07
N PHE A 44 20.17 -8.65 18.41
CA PHE A 44 20.30 -8.67 16.95
C PHE A 44 20.70 -10.04 16.38
N GLU A 45 21.09 -10.98 17.25
CA GLU A 45 21.44 -12.36 16.89
C GLU A 45 20.31 -13.33 17.24
N ASP A 46 19.79 -13.23 18.47
CA ASP A 46 18.80 -14.16 19.03
C ASP A 46 17.36 -13.60 18.98
N GLY A 47 17.20 -12.29 18.79
CA GLY A 47 15.91 -11.61 18.79
C GLY A 47 15.25 -11.47 20.17
N LYS A 48 13.97 -11.10 20.17
CA LYS A 48 13.12 -11.02 21.37
C LYS A 48 11.89 -11.90 21.19
N MET A 49 11.59 -12.70 22.22
CA MET A 49 10.40 -13.55 22.22
C MET A 49 9.12 -12.74 22.39
N PHE A 50 8.06 -13.16 21.72
CA PHE A 50 6.71 -12.61 21.87
C PHE A 50 5.64 -13.67 21.60
N ASP A 51 4.39 -13.39 22.00
CA ASP A 51 3.23 -14.25 21.77
C ASP A 51 2.59 -13.94 20.40
N GLY A 52 2.81 -14.83 19.42
CA GLY A 52 2.20 -14.73 18.09
C GLY A 52 0.76 -15.21 18.00
N SER A 53 0.21 -15.86 19.04
CA SER A 53 -1.16 -16.40 19.01
C SER A 53 -2.24 -15.30 19.02
N SER A 54 -1.89 -14.11 19.47
CA SER A 54 -2.75 -12.93 19.44
C SER A 54 -2.78 -12.20 18.09
N ILE A 55 -1.96 -12.64 17.13
CA ILE A 55 -1.93 -12.09 15.76
C ILE A 55 -2.85 -12.92 14.86
N SER A 56 -3.84 -12.27 14.27
CA SER A 56 -4.83 -12.93 13.42
C SER A 56 -4.18 -13.69 12.25
N GLY A 57 -4.53 -14.97 12.11
CA GLY A 57 -4.04 -15.83 11.03
C GLY A 57 -2.64 -16.40 11.23
N TRP A 58 -2.01 -16.14 12.39
CA TRP A 58 -0.72 -16.72 12.73
C TRP A 58 -0.85 -18.03 13.52
N LYS A 59 -0.08 -18.17 14.57
CA LYS A 59 -0.01 -19.40 15.39
C LYS A 59 -1.24 -19.61 16.27
N GLY A 60 -1.53 -20.85 16.63
CA GLY A 60 -2.47 -21.17 17.68
C GLY A 60 -1.84 -21.04 19.07
N ILE A 61 -2.67 -21.00 20.10
CA ILE A 61 -2.24 -20.83 21.50
C ILE A 61 -1.29 -21.93 21.99
N ASN A 62 -1.32 -23.10 21.37
CA ASN A 62 -0.45 -24.24 21.67
C ASN A 62 0.95 -24.13 21.07
N GLU A 63 1.19 -23.16 20.20
CA GLU A 63 2.47 -22.88 19.53
C GLU A 63 2.71 -21.38 19.45
N SER A 64 2.46 -20.65 20.55
CA SER A 64 2.36 -19.19 20.56
C SER A 64 3.71 -18.46 20.44
N ASP A 65 4.78 -19.09 20.89
CA ASP A 65 6.08 -18.43 20.96
C ASP A 65 6.67 -18.16 19.58
N MET A 66 7.11 -16.91 19.38
CA MET A 66 7.76 -16.42 18.16
C MET A 66 8.89 -15.46 18.51
N VAL A 67 9.76 -15.18 17.55
CA VAL A 67 10.90 -14.28 17.72
C VAL A 67 10.78 -13.07 16.81
N LEU A 68 10.99 -11.86 17.35
CA LEU A 68 11.24 -10.64 16.59
C LEU A 68 12.74 -10.45 16.45
N LEU A 69 13.26 -10.50 15.24
CA LEU A 69 14.66 -10.21 14.93
C LEU A 69 14.78 -8.80 14.35
N PRO A 70 15.35 -7.84 15.09
CA PRO A 70 15.45 -6.46 14.62
C PRO A 70 16.40 -6.31 13.44
N ASP A 71 16.00 -5.52 12.45
CA ASP A 71 16.86 -5.14 11.34
C ASP A 71 17.54 -3.80 11.65
N ALA A 72 18.84 -3.85 11.94
CA ALA A 72 19.63 -2.69 12.32
C ALA A 72 19.63 -1.55 11.28
N ASP A 73 19.45 -1.87 9.99
CA ASP A 73 19.40 -0.88 8.91
C ASP A 73 18.14 0.01 8.95
N THR A 74 17.14 -0.37 9.74
CA THR A 74 15.87 0.35 9.86
C THR A 74 15.80 1.30 11.05
N ALA A 75 16.86 1.37 11.87
CA ALA A 75 16.87 2.14 13.09
C ALA A 75 16.66 3.65 12.87
N HIS A 76 15.69 4.22 13.57
CA HIS A 76 15.44 5.67 13.59
C HIS A 76 14.75 6.08 14.90
N LEU A 77 14.92 7.34 15.31
CA LEU A 77 14.22 7.89 16.46
C LEU A 77 12.74 8.10 16.14
N ASP A 78 11.86 7.86 17.12
CA ASP A 78 10.43 8.14 17.00
C ASP A 78 10.19 9.67 17.20
N PRO A 79 9.67 10.37 16.18
CA PRO A 79 9.42 11.81 16.29
C PRO A 79 8.16 12.16 17.10
N PHE A 80 7.36 11.17 17.52
CA PHE A 80 6.04 11.37 18.13
C PHE A 80 5.95 10.91 19.59
N SER A 81 6.84 10.04 20.03
CA SER A 81 6.85 9.57 21.42
C SER A 81 7.19 10.73 22.39
N GLY A 82 6.52 10.75 23.54
CA GLY A 82 6.85 11.66 24.64
C GLY A 82 8.14 11.30 25.39
N HIS A 83 8.73 10.14 25.09
CA HIS A 83 10.00 9.64 25.59
C HIS A 83 10.97 9.47 24.44
N THR A 84 12.27 9.50 24.71
CA THR A 84 13.27 9.22 23.67
C THR A 84 13.18 7.74 23.28
N GLN A 85 12.64 7.46 22.11
CA GLN A 85 12.35 6.11 21.64
C GLN A 85 13.02 5.85 20.29
N LEU A 86 13.64 4.66 20.16
CA LEU A 86 14.20 4.16 18.90
C LEU A 86 13.27 3.11 18.30
N ILE A 87 12.99 3.21 17.01
CA ILE A 87 12.18 2.25 16.26
C ILE A 87 13.07 1.35 15.43
N LEU A 88 12.76 0.04 15.41
CA LEU A 88 13.38 -0.97 14.56
C LEU A 88 12.28 -1.82 13.91
N HIS A 89 12.33 -1.98 12.58
CA HIS A 89 11.52 -2.99 11.91
C HIS A 89 12.14 -4.37 12.10
N CYS A 90 11.29 -5.39 12.30
CA CYS A 90 11.71 -6.74 12.61
C CYS A 90 11.24 -7.74 11.56
N ASP A 91 12.05 -8.77 11.35
CA ASP A 91 11.60 -10.03 10.77
C ASP A 91 11.01 -10.90 11.89
N VAL A 92 10.11 -11.79 11.52
CA VAL A 92 9.52 -12.75 12.46
C VAL A 92 10.08 -14.13 12.18
N LEU A 93 10.58 -14.82 13.23
CA LEU A 93 11.24 -16.12 13.12
C LEU A 93 10.52 -17.19 13.94
N GLU A 94 10.67 -18.44 13.51
CA GLU A 94 10.31 -19.63 14.26
C GLU A 94 11.37 -19.92 15.33
N PRO A 95 11.02 -19.98 16.64
CA PRO A 95 12.01 -20.14 17.70
C PRO A 95 12.82 -21.42 17.61
N SER A 96 12.19 -22.54 17.18
CA SER A 96 12.83 -23.85 17.12
C SER A 96 13.91 -23.99 16.05
N THR A 97 13.83 -23.19 15.00
CA THR A 97 14.74 -23.27 13.84
C THR A 97 15.49 -21.99 13.56
N MET A 98 15.07 -20.88 14.15
CA MET A 98 15.53 -19.51 13.85
C MET A 98 15.40 -19.17 12.35
N GLN A 99 14.50 -19.85 11.64
CA GLN A 99 14.19 -19.56 10.25
C GLN A 99 13.02 -18.57 10.16
N ALA A 100 12.98 -17.83 9.07
CA ALA A 100 11.91 -16.87 8.80
C ALA A 100 10.52 -17.53 8.86
N TYR A 101 9.60 -16.93 9.60
CA TYR A 101 8.23 -17.40 9.68
C TYR A 101 7.52 -17.29 8.32
N GLY A 102 6.88 -18.39 7.90
CA GLY A 102 6.28 -18.48 6.56
C GLY A 102 5.19 -17.45 6.28
N ARG A 103 4.53 -16.95 7.33
CA ARG A 103 3.44 -15.97 7.22
C ARG A 103 3.86 -14.53 7.55
N ASP A 104 5.16 -14.26 7.71
CA ASP A 104 5.69 -12.91 7.85
C ASP A 104 5.80 -12.21 6.49
N PRO A 105 5.04 -11.11 6.24
CA PRO A 105 5.07 -10.40 4.96
C PRO A 105 6.44 -9.83 4.59
N ARG A 106 7.20 -9.34 5.59
CA ARG A 106 8.53 -8.78 5.36
C ARG A 106 9.52 -9.85 4.91
N SER A 107 9.45 -11.03 5.52
CA SER A 107 10.26 -12.19 5.11
C SER A 107 9.88 -12.71 3.72
N ILE A 108 8.59 -12.66 3.34
CA ILE A 108 8.14 -12.96 1.97
C ILE A 108 8.80 -12.01 0.97
N ALA A 109 8.80 -10.72 1.25
CA ALA A 109 9.43 -9.71 0.40
C ALA A 109 10.95 -9.92 0.27
N LYS A 110 11.64 -10.28 1.35
CA LYS A 110 13.07 -10.64 1.34
C LYS A 110 13.34 -11.88 0.48
N ARG A 111 12.51 -12.92 0.59
CA ARG A 111 12.62 -14.11 -0.27
C ARG A 111 12.43 -13.77 -1.75
N ALA A 112 11.53 -12.84 -2.05
CA ALA A 112 11.30 -12.40 -3.42
C ALA A 112 12.51 -11.66 -4.02
N GLU A 113 13.15 -10.76 -3.27
CA GLU A 113 14.40 -10.11 -3.71
C GLU A 113 15.53 -11.15 -3.95
N ALA A 114 15.64 -12.13 -3.07
CA ALA A 114 16.63 -13.21 -3.22
C ALA A 114 16.31 -14.08 -4.45
N PHE A 115 15.03 -14.42 -4.67
CA PHE A 115 14.61 -15.18 -5.84
C PHE A 115 14.86 -14.41 -7.14
N LEU A 116 14.54 -13.12 -7.22
CA LEU A 116 14.84 -12.30 -8.40
C LEU A 116 16.32 -12.40 -8.80
N LYS A 117 17.21 -12.23 -7.82
CA LYS A 117 18.67 -12.37 -8.04
C LYS A 117 19.05 -13.77 -8.55
N SER A 118 18.46 -14.82 -7.98
CA SER A 118 18.76 -16.21 -8.33
C SER A 118 18.36 -16.57 -9.76
N THR A 119 17.35 -15.91 -10.33
CA THR A 119 16.93 -16.11 -11.73
C THR A 119 17.96 -15.59 -12.74
N GLY A 120 18.83 -14.69 -12.34
CA GLY A 120 19.77 -14.00 -13.23
C GLY A 120 19.11 -12.98 -14.17
N VAL A 121 17.81 -12.75 -14.09
CA VAL A 121 17.10 -11.73 -14.89
C VAL A 121 17.49 -10.34 -14.44
N ALA A 122 17.42 -10.07 -13.14
CA ALA A 122 17.76 -8.79 -12.54
C ALA A 122 18.38 -9.02 -11.15
N ASP A 123 19.05 -8.02 -10.62
CA ASP A 123 19.57 -8.02 -9.24
C ASP A 123 18.77 -7.13 -8.30
N THR A 124 18.00 -6.17 -8.85
CA THR A 124 17.26 -5.18 -8.07
C THR A 124 15.91 -4.88 -8.73
N ALA A 125 14.87 -4.85 -7.92
CA ALA A 125 13.55 -4.32 -8.29
C ALA A 125 13.30 -3.02 -7.51
N PHE A 126 12.90 -1.96 -8.23
CA PHE A 126 12.56 -0.66 -7.65
C PHE A 126 11.06 -0.45 -7.66
N PHE A 127 10.56 0.13 -6.55
CA PHE A 127 9.16 0.49 -6.36
C PHE A 127 9.02 1.93 -5.90
N GLY A 128 8.09 2.66 -6.49
CA GLY A 128 7.70 4.02 -6.13
C GLY A 128 6.18 4.10 -6.01
N PRO A 129 5.61 3.83 -4.84
CA PRO A 129 4.19 3.98 -4.61
C PRO A 129 3.81 5.46 -4.43
N GLU A 130 2.62 5.83 -4.90
CA GLU A 130 1.99 7.15 -4.73
C GLU A 130 0.70 6.96 -3.91
N PRO A 131 0.79 6.81 -2.57
CA PRO A 131 -0.39 6.59 -1.74
C PRO A 131 -1.20 7.87 -1.56
N GLU A 132 -2.44 7.85 -2.01
CA GLU A 132 -3.42 8.86 -1.70
C GLU A 132 -4.10 8.56 -0.36
N PHE A 133 -4.57 9.61 0.31
CA PHE A 133 -5.24 9.50 1.61
C PHE A 133 -6.18 10.67 1.84
N PHE A 134 -7.13 10.51 2.77
CA PHE A 134 -8.02 11.58 3.19
C PHE A 134 -7.69 12.08 4.60
N ILE A 135 -7.74 13.39 4.78
CA ILE A 135 -7.66 14.05 6.08
C ILE A 135 -9.03 14.61 6.41
N PHE A 136 -9.58 14.21 7.56
CA PHE A 136 -10.88 14.69 8.04
C PHE A 136 -10.73 15.41 9.39
N ASP A 137 -11.67 16.30 9.68
CA ASP A 137 -11.75 16.95 11.01
C ASP A 137 -12.32 15.97 12.03
N THR A 138 -13.38 15.23 11.68
CA THR A 138 -14.02 14.27 12.57
C THR A 138 -14.61 13.11 11.77
N VAL A 139 -14.50 11.91 12.34
CA VAL A 139 -15.19 10.71 11.83
C VAL A 139 -15.89 10.01 12.98
N ARG A 140 -17.19 9.75 12.81
CA ARG A 140 -18.01 8.96 13.73
C ARG A 140 -18.69 7.85 12.97
N TRP A 141 -18.78 6.67 13.56
CA TRP A 141 -19.49 5.55 12.96
C TRP A 141 -20.08 4.65 14.02
N GLN A 142 -21.15 3.95 13.66
CA GLN A 142 -21.81 2.94 14.48
C GLN A 142 -22.33 1.85 13.55
N ASN A 143 -22.20 0.60 13.99
CA ASN A 143 -22.73 -0.56 13.29
C ASN A 143 -23.21 -1.59 14.33
N ASP A 144 -24.47 -1.46 14.76
CA ASP A 144 -25.16 -2.38 15.63
C ASP A 144 -26.56 -2.70 15.10
N MET A 145 -27.31 -3.57 15.82
CA MET A 145 -28.62 -4.07 15.37
C MET A 145 -29.68 -2.97 15.17
N GLY A 146 -29.57 -1.87 15.89
CA GLY A 146 -30.57 -0.81 15.87
C GLY A 146 -30.16 0.44 15.12
N ARG A 147 -28.87 0.56 14.78
CA ARG A 147 -28.34 1.77 14.18
C ARG A 147 -27.09 1.51 13.36
N VAL A 148 -27.11 1.94 12.10
CA VAL A 148 -25.96 1.90 11.21
C VAL A 148 -25.76 3.28 10.61
N PHE A 149 -24.61 3.89 10.82
CA PHE A 149 -24.24 5.15 10.18
C PHE A 149 -22.71 5.33 10.15
N TYR A 150 -22.26 6.19 9.29
CA TYR A 150 -21.00 6.91 9.42
C TYR A 150 -21.26 8.40 9.16
N GLU A 151 -20.48 9.23 9.82
CA GLU A 151 -20.55 10.68 9.68
C GLU A 151 -19.13 11.23 9.60
N ILE A 152 -18.86 11.98 8.52
CA ILE A 152 -17.55 12.55 8.23
C ILE A 152 -17.70 14.08 8.19
N GLU A 153 -16.83 14.77 8.90
CA GLU A 153 -16.72 16.22 8.89
C GLU A 153 -15.37 16.62 8.29
N SER A 154 -15.42 17.58 7.37
CA SER A 154 -14.23 18.21 6.80
C SER A 154 -14.56 19.65 6.43
N GLN A 155 -13.68 20.57 6.80
CA GLN A 155 -13.82 21.98 6.47
C GLN A 155 -13.94 22.21 4.95
N GLU A 156 -13.32 21.35 4.16
CA GLU A 156 -13.36 21.41 2.70
C GLU A 156 -14.59 20.75 2.09
N ALA A 157 -15.37 19.97 2.87
CA ALA A 157 -16.47 19.18 2.34
C ALA A 157 -17.69 20.04 2.02
N ALA A 158 -18.32 19.78 0.89
CA ALA A 158 -19.53 20.49 0.43
C ALA A 158 -20.71 20.36 1.41
N TRP A 159 -20.77 19.27 2.18
CA TRP A 159 -21.86 19.00 3.15
C TRP A 159 -21.62 19.58 4.55
N SER A 160 -20.45 20.18 4.84
CA SER A 160 -20.06 20.62 6.19
C SER A 160 -20.52 22.04 6.55
N SER A 161 -21.52 22.61 5.86
CA SER A 161 -22.02 23.98 6.10
C SER A 161 -22.65 24.20 7.47
N ARG A 162 -23.12 23.13 8.12
CA ARG A 162 -23.73 23.17 9.46
C ARG A 162 -22.74 23.15 10.60
N PHE A 163 -21.50 22.76 10.36
CA PHE A 163 -20.46 22.66 11.38
C PHE A 163 -19.79 24.01 11.61
N LYS A 164 -19.37 24.25 12.84
CA LYS A 164 -18.56 25.40 13.25
C LYS A 164 -17.16 24.92 13.52
N TYR A 165 -16.19 25.60 12.96
CA TYR A 165 -14.78 25.40 13.19
C TYR A 165 -14.24 26.57 14.01
N ASP A 166 -13.17 26.38 14.80
CA ASP A 166 -12.61 27.39 15.69
C ASP A 166 -12.20 28.65 14.92
N GLU A 167 -11.67 28.49 13.71
CA GLU A 167 -11.27 29.59 12.81
C GLU A 167 -12.41 30.09 11.91
N GLY A 168 -13.62 29.58 12.12
CA GLY A 168 -14.78 29.87 11.28
C GLY A 168 -14.86 29.01 10.01
N ASN A 169 -16.00 29.12 9.32
CA ASN A 169 -16.24 28.44 8.04
C ASN A 169 -16.08 29.44 6.91
N SER A 170 -14.91 29.42 6.24
CA SER A 170 -14.56 30.41 5.21
C SER A 170 -15.38 30.31 3.92
N GLY A 171 -16.04 29.14 3.67
CA GLY A 171 -16.75 28.87 2.43
C GLY A 171 -15.85 28.55 1.22
N HIS A 172 -14.54 28.54 1.38
CA HIS A 172 -13.59 28.11 0.33
C HIS A 172 -13.55 26.59 0.28
N ARG A 173 -14.17 26.00 -0.73
CA ARG A 173 -14.28 24.54 -0.89
C ARG A 173 -14.05 24.15 -2.34
N PRO A 174 -13.32 23.03 -2.60
CA PRO A 174 -13.00 22.64 -3.97
C PRO A 174 -14.21 22.14 -4.77
N GLY A 175 -15.29 21.68 -4.12
CA GLY A 175 -16.40 21.02 -4.78
C GLY A 175 -16.10 19.57 -5.19
N VAL A 176 -17.15 18.82 -5.56
CA VAL A 176 -17.02 17.40 -5.99
C VAL A 176 -16.15 17.30 -7.23
N LYS A 177 -15.14 16.43 -7.19
CA LYS A 177 -14.11 16.26 -8.25
C LYS A 177 -13.35 17.56 -8.61
N GLY A 178 -13.37 18.56 -7.75
CA GLY A 178 -12.75 19.87 -7.98
C GLY A 178 -11.47 20.12 -7.19
N GLY A 179 -10.93 19.09 -6.49
CA GLY A 179 -9.80 19.24 -5.56
C GLY A 179 -8.42 19.17 -6.16
N TYR A 180 -8.28 18.99 -7.48
CA TYR A 180 -6.95 18.81 -8.08
C TYR A 180 -6.19 20.14 -8.18
N PHE A 181 -5.14 20.29 -7.37
CA PHE A 181 -4.21 21.42 -7.35
C PHE A 181 -4.82 22.81 -7.10
N PRO A 182 -5.84 22.98 -6.22
CA PRO A 182 -6.27 24.33 -5.90
C PRO A 182 -5.19 25.06 -5.09
N VAL A 183 -5.14 26.36 -5.21
CA VAL A 183 -4.29 27.18 -4.34
C VAL A 183 -5.02 27.50 -3.03
N SER A 184 -4.26 27.79 -1.96
CA SER A 184 -4.82 28.32 -0.72
C SER A 184 -5.65 29.60 -0.98
N PRO A 185 -6.80 29.83 -0.31
CA PRO A 185 -7.29 29.09 0.86
C PRO A 185 -8.19 27.89 0.53
N VAL A 186 -8.46 27.57 -0.75
CA VAL A 186 -9.26 26.39 -1.13
C VAL A 186 -8.54 25.10 -0.70
N ASP A 187 -7.24 24.97 -0.96
CA ASP A 187 -6.39 23.98 -0.33
C ASP A 187 -6.07 24.43 1.10
N SER A 188 -6.83 23.97 2.07
CA SER A 188 -6.64 24.32 3.48
C SER A 188 -5.62 23.44 4.20
N LEU A 189 -5.08 22.41 3.54
CA LEU A 189 -4.23 21.37 4.14
C LEU A 189 -2.76 21.45 3.70
N GLY A 190 -2.39 22.48 2.92
CA GLY A 190 -1.05 22.62 2.37
C GLY A 190 0.06 22.62 3.44
N ASP A 191 -0.11 23.40 4.51
CA ASP A 191 0.86 23.47 5.60
C ASP A 191 0.94 22.17 6.39
N LEU A 192 -0.19 21.51 6.65
CA LEU A 192 -0.22 20.22 7.33
C LEU A 192 0.51 19.13 6.53
N ARG A 193 0.34 19.10 5.20
CA ARG A 193 1.12 18.20 4.33
C ARG A 193 2.61 18.55 4.35
N ALA A 194 2.95 19.83 4.37
CA ALA A 194 4.34 20.27 4.46
C ALA A 194 5.00 19.81 5.77
N ASP A 195 4.28 19.84 6.89
CA ASP A 195 4.77 19.31 8.16
C ASP A 195 4.97 17.79 8.12
N MET A 196 4.04 17.03 7.50
CA MET A 196 4.24 15.60 7.23
C MET A 196 5.52 15.35 6.41
N CYS A 197 5.75 16.14 5.36
CA CYS A 197 6.94 16.03 4.52
C CYS A 197 8.24 16.28 5.30
N LYS A 198 8.29 17.31 6.15
CA LYS A 198 9.47 17.59 6.99
C LYS A 198 9.80 16.43 7.92
N VAL A 199 8.80 15.81 8.53
CA VAL A 199 9.01 14.64 9.39
C VAL A 199 9.52 13.46 8.57
N LEU A 200 8.93 13.17 7.39
CA LEU A 200 9.41 12.11 6.51
C LEU A 200 10.88 12.32 6.09
N GLU A 201 11.26 13.55 5.73
CA GLU A 201 12.63 13.88 5.38
C GLU A 201 13.60 13.74 6.57
N SER A 202 13.16 14.08 7.78
CA SER A 202 13.97 13.86 8.99
C SER A 202 14.25 12.40 9.28
N LEU A 203 13.37 11.50 8.78
CA LEU A 203 13.53 10.04 8.85
C LEU A 203 14.23 9.44 7.61
N GLY A 204 14.79 10.30 6.76
CA GLY A 204 15.59 9.89 5.59
C GLY A 204 14.78 9.51 4.35
N GLN A 205 13.47 9.72 4.33
CA GLN A 205 12.66 9.56 3.13
C GLN A 205 12.73 10.83 2.27
N VAL A 206 13.13 10.69 1.01
CA VAL A 206 13.21 11.84 0.11
C VAL A 206 11.83 12.14 -0.46
N VAL A 207 11.24 13.24 -0.03
CA VAL A 207 9.97 13.73 -0.57
C VAL A 207 10.21 14.41 -1.92
N GLU A 208 9.39 14.12 -2.92
CA GLU A 208 9.49 14.69 -4.27
C GLU A 208 8.33 15.64 -4.58
N VAL A 209 7.14 15.40 -4.01
CA VAL A 209 5.94 16.21 -4.25
C VAL A 209 4.90 16.01 -3.17
N HIS A 210 4.08 17.02 -2.90
CA HIS A 210 2.81 16.86 -2.19
C HIS A 210 1.76 17.80 -2.77
N HIS A 211 0.51 17.38 -2.78
CA HIS A 211 -0.59 18.18 -3.31
C HIS A 211 -1.96 17.72 -2.78
N HIS A 212 -2.97 18.54 -3.01
CA HIS A 212 -4.37 18.15 -2.87
C HIS A 212 -4.78 17.31 -4.09
N GLU A 213 -5.55 16.26 -3.86
CA GLU A 213 -6.06 15.36 -4.89
C GLU A 213 -7.48 15.72 -5.35
N VAL A 214 -8.03 14.96 -6.32
CA VAL A 214 -9.26 15.27 -7.06
C VAL A 214 -10.51 15.36 -6.18
N ALA A 215 -10.62 14.53 -5.13
CA ALA A 215 -11.80 14.57 -4.26
C ALA A 215 -11.83 15.81 -3.37
N ASN A 216 -13.03 16.24 -2.99
CA ASN A 216 -13.21 17.53 -2.33
C ASN A 216 -12.93 17.56 -0.83
N ALA A 217 -13.02 16.48 -0.13
CA ALA A 217 -13.01 16.49 1.34
C ALA A 217 -11.64 16.14 1.94
N GLY A 218 -10.60 16.87 1.56
CA GLY A 218 -9.26 16.72 2.14
C GLY A 218 -8.49 15.52 1.59
N GLN A 219 -8.67 15.17 0.32
CA GLN A 219 -7.85 14.15 -0.33
C GLN A 219 -6.48 14.72 -0.66
N CYS A 220 -5.44 13.98 -0.29
CA CYS A 220 -4.04 14.37 -0.42
C CYS A 220 -3.20 13.25 -1.00
N GLU A 221 -2.07 13.63 -1.58
CA GLU A 221 -0.98 12.74 -1.98
C GLU A 221 0.36 13.32 -1.54
N ILE A 222 1.27 12.43 -1.11
CA ILE A 222 2.69 12.74 -0.89
C ILE A 222 3.50 11.70 -1.65
N GLY A 223 4.24 12.15 -2.66
CA GLY A 223 5.15 11.34 -3.44
C GLY A 223 6.55 11.34 -2.86
N THR A 224 7.13 10.16 -2.69
CA THR A 224 8.50 9.97 -2.21
C THR A 224 9.32 9.20 -3.24
N ARG A 225 10.64 9.43 -3.23
CA ARG A 225 11.55 8.73 -4.13
C ARG A 225 11.41 7.22 -4.01
N PHE A 226 11.51 6.53 -5.15
CA PHE A 226 11.52 5.07 -5.23
C PHE A 226 12.68 4.44 -4.45
N ASN A 227 12.50 3.18 -4.03
CA ASN A 227 13.54 2.38 -3.39
C ASN A 227 13.41 0.90 -3.77
N THR A 228 14.28 0.03 -3.25
CA THR A 228 14.17 -1.42 -3.42
C THR A 228 12.92 -1.97 -2.71
N LEU A 229 12.49 -3.15 -3.09
CA LEU A 229 11.21 -3.73 -2.67
C LEU A 229 11.01 -3.70 -1.15
N VAL A 230 11.89 -4.33 -0.38
CA VAL A 230 11.75 -4.42 1.09
C VAL A 230 11.86 -3.04 1.72
N LYS A 231 12.88 -2.27 1.32
CA LYS A 231 13.11 -0.94 1.88
C LYS A 231 11.95 0.01 1.59
N LYS A 232 11.37 -0.04 0.40
CA LYS A 232 10.20 0.80 0.07
C LYS A 232 8.95 0.39 0.81
N ALA A 233 8.77 -0.90 1.09
CA ALA A 233 7.67 -1.36 1.93
C ALA A 233 7.85 -0.91 3.40
N ASP A 234 9.06 -0.97 3.96
CA ASP A 234 9.38 -0.40 5.28
C ASP A 234 9.10 1.12 5.31
N GLU A 235 9.55 1.85 4.29
CA GLU A 235 9.30 3.29 4.12
C GLU A 235 7.81 3.61 4.04
N LEU A 236 7.01 2.83 3.33
CA LEU A 236 5.55 3.00 3.23
C LEU A 236 4.85 2.80 4.58
N MET A 237 5.28 1.81 5.38
CA MET A 237 4.76 1.61 6.73
C MET A 237 5.07 2.82 7.63
N THR A 238 6.30 3.30 7.59
CA THR A 238 6.74 4.51 8.31
C THR A 238 5.98 5.75 7.83
N MET A 239 5.79 5.91 6.53
CA MET A 239 5.03 7.02 5.94
C MET A 239 3.58 7.07 6.45
N LYS A 240 2.89 5.93 6.46
CA LYS A 240 1.53 5.84 7.00
C LYS A 240 1.48 6.19 8.49
N TYR A 241 2.50 5.78 9.26
CA TYR A 241 2.65 6.14 10.66
C TYR A 241 2.82 7.66 10.85
N VAL A 242 3.73 8.27 10.11
CA VAL A 242 4.00 9.72 10.15
C VAL A 242 2.75 10.53 9.82
N ILE A 243 2.11 10.23 8.69
CA ILE A 243 0.92 10.95 8.22
C ILE A 243 -0.20 10.92 9.26
N LYS A 244 -0.47 9.75 9.85
CA LYS A 244 -1.51 9.60 10.89
C LYS A 244 -1.17 10.39 12.16
N ASN A 245 0.08 10.35 12.60
CA ASN A 245 0.49 11.01 13.85
C ASN A 245 0.57 12.54 13.70
N VAL A 246 1.10 13.05 12.59
CA VAL A 246 1.10 14.50 12.33
C VAL A 246 -0.33 15.05 12.27
N ALA A 247 -1.25 14.35 11.59
CA ALA A 247 -2.66 14.75 11.59
C ALA A 247 -3.27 14.71 12.99
N HIS A 248 -3.01 13.65 13.77
CA HIS A 248 -3.51 13.52 15.13
C HIS A 248 -3.03 14.65 16.05
N GLN A 249 -1.75 15.02 15.97
CA GLN A 249 -1.20 16.16 16.73
C GLN A 249 -1.84 17.50 16.36
N ASN A 250 -2.42 17.61 15.17
CA ASN A 250 -3.13 18.79 14.68
C ASN A 250 -4.67 18.66 14.81
N GLY A 251 -5.17 17.74 15.65
CA GLY A 251 -6.60 17.56 15.91
C GLY A 251 -7.40 17.02 14.73
N LYS A 252 -6.74 16.38 13.76
CA LYS A 252 -7.35 15.79 12.58
C LYS A 252 -7.17 14.28 12.55
N THR A 253 -7.89 13.60 11.67
CA THR A 253 -7.79 12.15 11.47
C THR A 253 -7.54 11.82 10.01
N VAL A 254 -6.82 10.72 9.75
CA VAL A 254 -6.43 10.27 8.41
C VAL A 254 -6.96 8.87 8.14
N THR A 255 -7.45 8.67 6.93
CA THR A 255 -7.75 7.33 6.42
C THR A 255 -7.07 7.07 5.08
N PHE A 256 -6.58 5.85 4.92
CA PHE A 256 -6.13 5.28 3.66
C PHE A 256 -7.21 4.41 2.99
N MET A 257 -8.46 4.48 3.44
CA MET A 257 -9.57 3.77 2.79
C MET A 257 -9.67 4.14 1.32
N PRO A 258 -9.79 3.17 0.41
CA PRO A 258 -9.90 3.43 -1.02
C PRO A 258 -11.13 4.24 -1.42
N LYS A 259 -12.24 4.09 -0.68
CA LYS A 259 -13.50 4.80 -0.97
C LYS A 259 -14.24 5.17 0.33
N PRO A 260 -13.77 6.18 1.08
CA PRO A 260 -14.45 6.60 2.30
C PRO A 260 -15.69 7.46 2.03
N ILE A 261 -15.78 8.10 0.88
CA ILE A 261 -16.85 9.04 0.51
C ILE A 261 -17.60 8.54 -0.71
N VAL A 262 -18.93 8.50 -0.64
CA VAL A 262 -19.79 8.18 -1.77
C VAL A 262 -19.95 9.39 -2.70
N GLY A 263 -19.94 9.15 -4.00
CA GLY A 263 -20.20 10.21 -5.01
C GLY A 263 -19.01 11.10 -5.37
N ASP A 264 -17.82 10.84 -4.81
CA ASP A 264 -16.58 11.53 -5.19
C ASP A 264 -15.47 10.52 -5.52
N ASN A 265 -14.27 10.97 -5.93
CA ASN A 265 -13.16 10.09 -6.24
C ASN A 265 -12.68 9.32 -4.99
N GLY A 266 -12.15 8.13 -5.22
CA GLY A 266 -11.48 7.32 -4.19
C GLY A 266 -9.96 7.49 -4.22
N SER A 267 -9.29 6.90 -3.24
CA SER A 267 -7.82 6.90 -3.13
C SER A 267 -7.20 5.69 -3.81
N GLY A 268 -6.27 5.96 -4.74
CA GLY A 268 -5.38 5.00 -5.35
C GLY A 268 -4.03 4.94 -4.64
N MET A 269 -3.26 3.93 -4.98
CA MET A 269 -1.83 3.91 -4.76
C MET A 269 -1.18 3.36 -6.01
N HIS A 270 -0.89 4.25 -6.94
CA HIS A 270 -0.21 3.88 -8.17
C HIS A 270 1.20 3.41 -7.83
N VAL A 271 1.64 2.33 -8.45
CA VAL A 271 2.93 1.71 -8.15
C VAL A 271 3.83 1.80 -9.37
N HIS A 272 4.78 2.73 -9.33
CA HIS A 272 5.87 2.78 -10.29
C HIS A 272 6.85 1.64 -10.04
N GLN A 273 7.31 0.99 -11.10
CA GLN A 273 8.21 -0.16 -11.00
C GLN A 273 9.22 -0.18 -12.14
N SER A 274 10.40 -0.68 -11.82
CA SER A 274 11.43 -1.02 -12.81
C SER A 274 12.36 -2.11 -12.25
N LEU A 275 13.05 -2.82 -13.15
CA LEU A 275 14.11 -3.77 -12.82
C LEU A 275 15.47 -3.24 -13.26
N SER A 276 16.50 -3.58 -12.50
CA SER A 276 17.88 -3.23 -12.80
C SER A 276 18.79 -4.46 -12.71
N LYS A 277 19.84 -4.47 -13.51
CA LYS A 277 20.94 -5.43 -13.43
C LYS A 277 22.27 -4.70 -13.64
N ASP A 278 23.20 -4.90 -12.72
CA ASP A 278 24.52 -4.23 -12.75
C ASP A 278 24.39 -2.69 -12.92
N GLY A 279 23.40 -2.09 -12.23
CA GLY A 279 23.11 -0.66 -12.29
C GLY A 279 22.47 -0.16 -13.59
N LYS A 280 22.10 -1.05 -14.52
CA LYS A 280 21.44 -0.71 -15.77
C LYS A 280 19.94 -0.97 -15.68
N ASN A 281 19.13 0.03 -16.07
CA ASN A 281 17.68 -0.11 -16.16
C ASN A 281 17.29 -1.07 -17.29
N LEU A 282 16.63 -2.17 -16.95
CA LEU A 282 16.20 -3.19 -17.91
C LEU A 282 14.93 -2.82 -18.68
N PHE A 283 14.19 -1.79 -18.24
CA PHE A 283 12.94 -1.36 -18.88
C PHE A 283 13.15 -0.36 -20.02
N SER A 284 14.33 0.23 -20.13
CA SER A 284 14.67 1.15 -21.22
C SER A 284 14.96 0.39 -22.51
N GLY A 285 14.37 0.84 -23.62
CA GLY A 285 14.56 0.26 -24.96
C GLY A 285 13.96 1.12 -26.06
N ASP A 286 13.76 0.52 -27.23
CA ASP A 286 13.38 1.21 -28.47
C ASP A 286 11.94 0.86 -28.92
N LEU A 287 11.24 0.04 -28.14
CA LEU A 287 9.87 -0.37 -28.45
C LEU A 287 8.86 0.67 -27.99
N TYR A 288 7.57 0.32 -28.03
CA TYR A 288 6.47 1.20 -27.65
C TYR A 288 6.70 1.92 -26.31
N GLY A 289 6.48 3.22 -26.29
CA GLY A 289 6.70 4.06 -25.11
C GLY A 289 8.17 4.17 -24.66
N GLY A 290 9.15 3.73 -25.48
CA GLY A 290 10.56 3.65 -25.13
C GLY A 290 10.88 2.51 -24.16
N LEU A 291 10.06 1.48 -24.13
CA LEU A 291 10.27 0.27 -23.34
C LEU A 291 11.15 -0.74 -24.07
N SER A 292 11.78 -1.60 -23.29
CA SER A 292 12.43 -2.81 -23.76
C SER A 292 11.43 -3.95 -23.93
N GLN A 293 11.84 -5.02 -24.63
CA GLN A 293 11.06 -6.25 -24.69
C GLN A 293 10.86 -6.88 -23.30
N THR A 294 11.85 -6.76 -22.43
CA THR A 294 11.77 -7.22 -21.03
C THR A 294 10.63 -6.52 -20.28
N ALA A 295 10.49 -5.21 -20.45
CA ALA A 295 9.41 -4.45 -19.84
C ALA A 295 8.02 -4.84 -20.38
N LEU A 296 7.91 -5.10 -21.68
CA LEU A 296 6.67 -5.57 -22.30
C LEU A 296 6.27 -6.95 -21.75
N TRP A 297 7.18 -7.89 -21.66
CA TRP A 297 6.90 -9.19 -21.02
C TRP A 297 6.52 -9.06 -19.55
N TYR A 298 7.17 -8.14 -18.82
CA TYR A 298 6.81 -7.83 -17.43
C TYR A 298 5.35 -7.36 -17.31
N ILE A 299 4.91 -6.46 -18.19
CA ILE A 299 3.50 -6.02 -18.27
C ILE A 299 2.59 -7.21 -18.59
N GLY A 300 2.98 -8.07 -19.54
CA GLY A 300 2.24 -9.28 -19.91
C GLY A 300 2.01 -10.21 -18.72
N GLY A 301 3.02 -10.40 -17.88
CA GLY A 301 2.91 -11.17 -16.64
C GLY A 301 1.94 -10.55 -15.64
N ILE A 302 2.03 -9.22 -15.43
CA ILE A 302 1.09 -8.50 -14.55
C ILE A 302 -0.35 -8.66 -15.04
N PHE A 303 -0.61 -8.52 -16.33
CA PHE A 303 -1.97 -8.65 -16.88
C PHE A 303 -2.51 -10.08 -16.79
N LYS A 304 -1.68 -11.08 -17.05
CA LYS A 304 -2.05 -12.50 -16.89
C LYS A 304 -2.53 -12.80 -15.46
N HIS A 305 -1.83 -12.27 -14.46
CA HIS A 305 -2.06 -12.55 -13.06
C HIS A 305 -2.83 -11.45 -12.32
N ALA A 306 -3.33 -10.44 -13.02
CA ALA A 306 -3.94 -9.24 -12.41
C ALA A 306 -5.07 -9.55 -11.43
N LYS A 307 -5.92 -10.53 -11.74
CA LYS A 307 -7.03 -10.94 -10.87
C LYS A 307 -6.56 -11.58 -9.56
N ALA A 308 -5.49 -12.37 -9.60
CA ALA A 308 -4.87 -12.91 -8.39
C ALA A 308 -4.15 -11.81 -7.59
N ILE A 309 -3.46 -10.89 -8.28
CA ILE A 309 -2.80 -9.72 -7.67
C ILE A 309 -3.82 -8.84 -6.95
N ASN A 310 -5.06 -8.69 -7.45
CA ASN A 310 -6.10 -7.90 -6.78
C ASN A 310 -6.34 -8.33 -5.33
N ALA A 311 -6.18 -9.62 -4.99
CA ALA A 311 -6.32 -10.07 -3.61
C ALA A 311 -5.37 -9.35 -2.63
N PHE A 312 -4.18 -8.97 -3.09
CA PHE A 312 -3.19 -8.22 -2.31
C PHE A 312 -3.24 -6.72 -2.58
N ALA A 313 -3.34 -6.31 -3.84
CA ALA A 313 -3.28 -4.91 -4.26
C ALA A 313 -4.59 -4.14 -3.96
N ASN A 314 -5.72 -4.84 -3.85
CA ASN A 314 -7.05 -4.34 -3.55
C ASN A 314 -7.69 -5.23 -2.49
N SER A 315 -7.11 -5.20 -1.30
CA SER A 315 -7.25 -6.23 -0.27
C SER A 315 -8.48 -6.07 0.63
N THR A 316 -9.39 -5.14 0.35
CA THR A 316 -10.57 -4.88 1.19
C THR A 316 -11.86 -4.88 0.38
N THR A 317 -13.00 -5.10 1.06
CA THR A 317 -14.32 -4.92 0.44
C THR A 317 -14.55 -3.47 -0.03
N ASN A 318 -13.91 -2.51 0.62
CA ASN A 318 -13.96 -1.09 0.25
C ASN A 318 -13.16 -0.79 -1.03
N SER A 319 -12.13 -1.55 -1.35
CA SER A 319 -11.31 -1.42 -2.56
C SER A 319 -12.16 -1.47 -3.84
N TYR A 320 -13.17 -2.33 -3.87
CA TYR A 320 -14.04 -2.54 -5.03
C TYR A 320 -15.18 -1.51 -5.14
N LYS A 321 -15.32 -0.62 -4.16
CA LYS A 321 -16.13 0.60 -4.27
C LYS A 321 -15.37 1.73 -4.98
N ARG A 322 -14.02 1.67 -4.99
CA ARG A 322 -13.17 2.53 -5.81
C ARG A 322 -13.07 2.02 -7.25
N LEU A 323 -12.85 0.70 -7.43
CA LEU A 323 -12.67 0.06 -8.74
C LEU A 323 -13.99 -0.05 -9.51
N VAL A 324 -14.60 1.09 -9.79
CA VAL A 324 -15.84 1.22 -10.57
C VAL A 324 -15.63 2.25 -11.68
N PRO A 325 -16.24 2.08 -12.87
CA PRO A 325 -16.16 3.07 -13.94
C PRO A 325 -16.66 4.45 -13.51
N GLY A 326 -16.08 5.52 -14.07
CA GLY A 326 -16.57 6.91 -13.89
C GLY A 326 -15.95 7.70 -12.74
N PHE A 327 -15.00 7.10 -11.95
CA PHE A 327 -14.31 7.78 -10.85
C PHE A 327 -12.78 7.70 -10.99
N GLU A 328 -12.26 7.76 -12.21
CA GLU A 328 -10.83 7.75 -12.55
C GLU A 328 -10.08 6.49 -12.05
N ALA A 329 -10.81 5.41 -11.73
CA ALA A 329 -10.22 4.14 -11.36
C ALA A 329 -10.04 3.26 -12.59
N PRO A 330 -8.81 2.80 -12.89
CA PRO A 330 -8.51 1.99 -14.06
C PRO A 330 -8.93 0.54 -13.84
N VAL A 331 -10.05 0.14 -14.44
CA VAL A 331 -10.57 -1.24 -14.31
C VAL A 331 -10.13 -2.14 -15.47
N MET A 332 -9.82 -1.58 -16.63
CA MET A 332 -9.45 -2.33 -17.83
C MET A 332 -7.97 -2.65 -17.86
N LEU A 333 -7.63 -3.92 -18.09
CA LEU A 333 -6.27 -4.42 -18.21
C LEU A 333 -5.69 -4.07 -19.58
N ALA A 334 -5.25 -2.85 -19.71
CA ALA A 334 -4.62 -2.29 -20.89
C ALA A 334 -3.40 -1.46 -20.49
N TYR A 335 -2.44 -1.30 -21.42
CA TYR A 335 -1.29 -0.41 -21.20
C TYR A 335 -1.22 0.67 -22.28
N SER A 336 -0.71 1.84 -21.90
CA SER A 336 -0.55 2.96 -22.81
C SER A 336 0.55 3.92 -22.36
N ALA A 337 1.22 4.53 -23.33
CA ALA A 337 2.11 5.65 -23.11
C ALA A 337 1.28 6.92 -22.93
N ARG A 338 1.40 7.58 -21.76
CA ARG A 338 0.74 8.85 -21.42
C ARG A 338 -0.75 8.80 -21.09
N ASN A 339 -1.46 7.70 -21.35
CA ASN A 339 -2.90 7.60 -21.09
C ASN A 339 -3.15 7.19 -19.64
N ARG A 340 -3.83 8.03 -18.87
CA ARG A 340 -4.17 7.78 -17.44
C ARG A 340 -5.38 6.88 -17.25
N SER A 341 -6.14 6.57 -18.28
CA SER A 341 -7.27 5.62 -18.19
C SER A 341 -6.82 4.15 -18.26
N ALA A 342 -5.58 3.89 -18.68
CA ALA A 342 -5.01 2.54 -18.72
C ALA A 342 -4.60 2.06 -17.32
N SER A 343 -4.79 0.77 -17.02
CA SER A 343 -4.36 0.17 -15.74
C SER A 343 -2.84 0.04 -15.59
N CYS A 344 -2.11 0.05 -16.72
CA CYS A 344 -0.66 0.19 -16.77
C CYS A 344 -0.28 1.35 -17.66
N ARG A 345 0.20 2.43 -17.06
CA ARG A 345 0.68 3.61 -17.76
C ARG A 345 2.20 3.56 -17.91
N ILE A 346 2.72 4.05 -19.04
CA ILE A 346 4.15 4.25 -19.25
C ILE A 346 4.41 5.76 -19.16
N PRO A 347 4.93 6.28 -18.03
CA PRO A 347 5.22 7.69 -17.89
C PRO A 347 6.25 8.17 -18.91
N PHE A 348 6.02 9.35 -19.46
CA PHE A 348 7.05 10.00 -20.28
C PHE A 348 8.25 10.39 -19.42
N VAL A 349 9.44 10.01 -19.84
CA VAL A 349 10.71 10.44 -19.25
C VAL A 349 11.73 10.72 -20.34
N SER A 350 12.47 11.80 -20.20
CA SER A 350 13.56 12.16 -21.11
C SER A 350 14.82 11.34 -20.86
N ASN A 351 15.08 10.97 -19.59
CA ASN A 351 16.25 10.19 -19.22
C ASN A 351 15.93 8.68 -19.24
N PRO A 352 16.62 7.88 -20.06
CA PRO A 352 16.45 6.42 -20.11
C PRO A 352 16.58 5.71 -18.76
N LYS A 353 17.39 6.25 -17.84
CA LYS A 353 17.53 5.71 -16.46
C LYS A 353 16.23 5.75 -15.66
N GLY A 354 15.34 6.68 -15.96
CA GLY A 354 14.03 6.84 -15.29
C GLY A 354 12.91 6.01 -15.94
N ARG A 355 13.21 5.20 -16.98
CA ARG A 355 12.19 4.40 -17.67
C ARG A 355 11.57 3.39 -16.71
N ARG A 356 10.22 3.40 -16.63
CA ARG A 356 9.44 2.60 -15.71
C ARG A 356 8.03 2.37 -16.21
N ILE A 357 7.31 1.49 -15.59
CA ILE A 357 5.86 1.35 -15.73
C ILE A 357 5.17 1.81 -14.45
N GLU A 358 3.90 2.16 -14.54
CA GLU A 358 3.03 2.56 -13.44
C GLU A 358 1.78 1.70 -13.47
N VAL A 359 1.62 0.83 -12.47
CA VAL A 359 0.41 0.03 -12.28
C VAL A 359 -0.56 0.82 -11.40
N ARG A 360 -1.79 1.06 -11.89
CA ARG A 360 -2.69 2.06 -11.34
C ARG A 360 -3.90 1.50 -10.57
N PHE A 361 -4.17 0.19 -10.63
CA PHE A 361 -5.28 -0.40 -9.89
C PHE A 361 -5.03 -0.60 -8.38
N PRO A 362 -3.81 -0.74 -7.86
CA PRO A 362 -3.59 -0.87 -6.42
C PRO A 362 -4.15 0.33 -5.63
N ASP A 363 -4.49 0.08 -4.36
CA ASP A 363 -4.96 1.10 -3.42
C ASP A 363 -4.14 1.13 -2.13
N PRO A 364 -4.23 2.18 -1.30
CA PRO A 364 -3.31 2.37 -0.19
C PRO A 364 -3.64 1.55 1.07
N MET A 365 -4.74 0.78 1.11
CA MET A 365 -5.04 -0.10 2.25
C MET A 365 -4.20 -1.38 2.29
N GLN A 366 -3.60 -1.73 1.18
CA GLN A 366 -2.82 -2.96 1.03
C GLN A 366 -1.50 -2.97 1.83
N SER A 367 -0.94 -4.16 2.01
CA SER A 367 0.43 -4.35 2.50
C SER A 367 1.45 -4.12 1.38
N GLY A 368 2.36 -3.15 1.56
CA GLY A 368 3.45 -2.90 0.60
C GLY A 368 4.29 -4.14 0.34
N TYR A 369 4.62 -4.89 1.39
CA TYR A 369 5.39 -6.13 1.27
C TYR A 369 4.73 -7.15 0.33
N LEU A 370 3.44 -7.41 0.51
CA LEU A 370 2.71 -8.42 -0.28
C LEU A 370 2.43 -7.93 -1.71
N THR A 371 2.00 -6.68 -1.85
CA THR A 371 1.63 -6.13 -3.17
C THR A 371 2.84 -5.96 -4.08
N PHE A 372 3.93 -5.37 -3.58
CA PHE A 372 5.14 -5.20 -4.40
C PHE A 372 5.73 -6.56 -4.78
N THR A 373 5.70 -7.52 -3.84
CA THR A 373 6.12 -8.89 -4.12
C THR A 373 5.24 -9.54 -5.19
N ALA A 374 3.92 -9.47 -5.08
CA ALA A 374 3.02 -10.08 -6.04
C ALA A 374 3.17 -9.47 -7.46
N LEU A 375 3.31 -8.15 -7.54
CA LEU A 375 3.57 -7.44 -8.81
C LEU A 375 4.90 -7.87 -9.44
N MET A 376 5.96 -7.95 -8.65
CA MET A 376 7.27 -8.37 -9.12
C MET A 376 7.27 -9.83 -9.58
N MET A 377 6.67 -10.74 -8.80
CA MET A 377 6.58 -12.16 -9.15
C MET A 377 5.79 -12.39 -10.43
N ALA A 378 4.68 -11.66 -10.62
CA ALA A 378 3.90 -11.70 -11.86
C ALA A 378 4.69 -11.18 -13.06
N GLY A 379 5.36 -10.05 -12.91
CA GLY A 379 6.22 -9.49 -13.95
C GLY A 379 7.38 -10.42 -14.30
N LEU A 380 7.98 -11.06 -13.30
CA LEU A 380 9.06 -12.03 -13.49
C LEU A 380 8.57 -13.29 -14.23
N ASP A 381 7.36 -13.81 -13.89
CA ASP A 381 6.73 -14.89 -14.66
C ASP A 381 6.55 -14.47 -16.13
N GLY A 382 6.13 -13.22 -16.36
CA GLY A 382 6.01 -12.65 -17.69
C GLY A 382 7.32 -12.65 -18.49
N ILE A 383 8.42 -12.27 -17.86
CA ILE A 383 9.74 -12.28 -18.49
C ILE A 383 10.21 -13.70 -18.78
N LEU A 384 10.14 -14.59 -17.79
CA LEU A 384 10.63 -15.96 -17.91
C LEU A 384 9.86 -16.77 -18.96
N ASN A 385 8.56 -16.54 -19.09
CA ASN A 385 7.67 -17.20 -20.04
C ASN A 385 7.39 -16.38 -21.31
N LYS A 386 8.02 -15.20 -21.46
CA LYS A 386 7.88 -14.31 -22.63
C LYS A 386 6.42 -13.97 -22.95
N ILE A 387 5.65 -13.59 -21.92
CA ILE A 387 4.21 -13.32 -22.04
C ILE A 387 4.00 -11.98 -22.74
N ASP A 388 3.34 -12.01 -23.89
CA ASP A 388 3.00 -10.81 -24.66
C ASP A 388 1.83 -10.07 -23.98
N PRO A 389 1.96 -8.76 -23.69
CA PRO A 389 0.85 -7.96 -23.12
C PRO A 389 -0.25 -7.62 -24.14
N GLY A 390 -0.09 -7.95 -25.41
CA GLY A 390 -0.94 -7.53 -26.51
C GLY A 390 -0.61 -6.13 -27.03
N ALA A 391 -1.53 -5.56 -27.79
CA ALA A 391 -1.36 -4.21 -28.35
C ALA A 391 -1.63 -3.12 -27.31
N PRO A 392 -0.91 -1.98 -27.35
CA PRO A 392 -1.21 -0.84 -26.48
C PRO A 392 -2.56 -0.22 -26.83
N ALA A 393 -3.21 0.38 -25.82
CA ALA A 393 -4.50 1.05 -25.96
C ALA A 393 -4.35 2.56 -25.77
N ASP A 394 -4.19 3.30 -26.87
CA ASP A 394 -4.00 4.75 -26.86
C ASP A 394 -5.33 5.55 -26.93
N LYS A 395 -6.45 4.89 -26.65
CA LYS A 395 -7.80 5.47 -26.57
C LYS A 395 -8.14 5.86 -25.14
N ASP A 396 -9.08 6.78 -24.95
CA ASP A 396 -9.71 6.97 -23.65
C ASP A 396 -10.56 5.74 -23.31
N LEU A 397 -10.13 5.00 -22.27
CA LEU A 397 -10.78 3.77 -21.85
C LEU A 397 -12.01 4.02 -20.96
N TYR A 398 -12.21 5.24 -20.49
CA TYR A 398 -13.41 5.58 -19.69
C TYR A 398 -14.66 5.78 -20.54
N ASP A 399 -14.50 5.97 -21.86
CA ASP A 399 -15.59 6.34 -22.79
C ASP A 399 -15.65 5.41 -24.01
N LEU A 400 -15.38 4.10 -23.78
CA LEU A 400 -15.42 3.10 -24.84
C LEU A 400 -16.84 2.67 -25.17
N PRO A 401 -17.12 2.40 -26.47
CA PRO A 401 -18.35 1.70 -26.85
C PRO A 401 -18.46 0.33 -26.16
N PRO A 402 -19.67 -0.08 -25.70
CA PRO A 402 -19.86 -1.35 -24.97
C PRO A 402 -19.33 -2.60 -25.71
N GLU A 403 -19.33 -2.58 -27.04
CA GLU A 403 -18.80 -3.69 -27.84
C GLU A 403 -17.27 -3.77 -27.83
N GLU A 404 -16.57 -2.66 -27.68
CA GLU A 404 -15.12 -2.64 -27.51
C GLU A 404 -14.72 -2.99 -26.06
N GLU A 405 -15.46 -2.46 -25.09
CA GLU A 405 -15.23 -2.70 -23.66
C GLU A 405 -15.26 -4.20 -23.30
N LYS A 406 -16.22 -4.96 -23.85
CA LYS A 406 -16.36 -6.41 -23.63
C LYS A 406 -15.11 -7.23 -24.01
N ASN A 407 -14.28 -6.72 -24.91
CA ASN A 407 -13.10 -7.42 -25.42
C ASN A 407 -11.84 -7.15 -24.59
N ILE A 408 -11.88 -6.21 -23.65
CA ILE A 408 -10.74 -5.86 -22.80
C ILE A 408 -10.91 -6.56 -21.44
N PRO A 409 -9.94 -7.40 -21.02
CA PRO A 409 -9.98 -7.99 -19.69
C PRO A 409 -10.03 -6.94 -18.61
N GLN A 410 -10.73 -7.22 -17.51
CA GLN A 410 -10.89 -6.29 -16.39
C GLN A 410 -10.35 -6.88 -15.09
N VAL A 411 -9.98 -6.02 -14.16
CA VAL A 411 -9.69 -6.38 -12.77
C VAL A 411 -10.93 -6.98 -12.09
N CYS A 412 -10.77 -7.60 -10.94
CA CYS A 412 -11.90 -8.13 -10.18
C CYS A 412 -12.86 -7.01 -9.74
N SER A 413 -14.13 -7.35 -9.63
CA SER A 413 -15.22 -6.45 -9.19
C SER A 413 -15.58 -6.63 -7.70
N SER A 414 -14.98 -7.60 -7.02
CA SER A 414 -15.21 -7.87 -5.59
C SER A 414 -14.02 -8.59 -4.95
N LEU A 415 -13.90 -8.49 -3.63
CA LEU A 415 -12.83 -9.14 -2.89
C LEU A 415 -12.89 -10.65 -2.99
N ASP A 416 -14.08 -11.25 -2.88
CA ASP A 416 -14.24 -12.70 -3.02
C ASP A 416 -13.84 -13.21 -4.41
N ALA A 417 -14.16 -12.47 -5.47
CA ALA A 417 -13.70 -12.82 -6.82
C ALA A 417 -12.16 -12.77 -6.93
N ALA A 418 -11.52 -11.81 -6.27
CA ALA A 418 -10.06 -11.72 -6.23
C ALA A 418 -9.44 -12.88 -5.42
N LEU A 419 -10.03 -13.24 -4.29
CA LEU A 419 -9.59 -14.38 -3.48
C LEU A 419 -9.77 -15.71 -4.21
N GLU A 420 -10.87 -15.88 -4.95
CA GLU A 420 -11.07 -17.05 -5.81
C GLU A 420 -10.04 -17.11 -6.95
N ALA A 421 -9.71 -15.97 -7.56
CA ALA A 421 -8.67 -15.89 -8.58
C ALA A 421 -7.29 -16.24 -7.99
N LEU A 422 -6.95 -15.73 -6.81
CA LEU A 422 -5.72 -16.09 -6.09
C LEU A 422 -5.67 -17.60 -5.78
N ASN A 423 -6.78 -18.18 -5.37
CA ASN A 423 -6.85 -19.61 -5.10
C ASN A 423 -6.55 -20.49 -6.35
N LYS A 424 -6.98 -20.03 -7.51
CA LYS A 424 -6.78 -20.73 -8.79
C LYS A 424 -5.45 -20.46 -9.45
N ASP A 425 -4.90 -19.26 -9.27
CA ASP A 425 -3.70 -18.76 -9.93
C ASP A 425 -2.66 -18.31 -8.89
N ARG A 426 -1.99 -19.29 -8.26
CA ARG A 426 -1.02 -19.07 -7.18
C ARG A 426 0.40 -19.54 -7.50
N ASP A 427 0.61 -20.30 -8.58
CA ASP A 427 1.90 -20.94 -8.84
C ASP A 427 3.01 -19.93 -9.12
N PHE A 428 2.70 -18.82 -9.79
CA PHE A 428 3.67 -17.75 -10.03
C PHE A 428 4.19 -17.14 -8.73
N LEU A 429 3.39 -17.08 -7.68
CA LEU A 429 3.76 -16.57 -6.35
C LEU A 429 4.67 -17.56 -5.60
N LYS A 430 4.48 -18.86 -5.83
CA LYS A 430 5.24 -19.91 -5.13
C LYS A 430 6.61 -20.19 -5.75
N ALA A 431 6.87 -19.66 -6.95
CA ALA A 431 8.17 -19.81 -7.60
C ALA A 431 9.30 -19.39 -6.65
N GLY A 432 10.35 -20.20 -6.59
CA GLY A 432 11.48 -19.97 -5.68
C GLY A 432 11.16 -20.05 -4.18
N GLY A 433 10.00 -20.57 -3.80
CA GLY A 433 9.56 -20.65 -2.40
C GLY A 433 9.21 -19.31 -1.77
N VAL A 434 8.87 -18.30 -2.57
CA VAL A 434 8.57 -16.94 -2.10
C VAL A 434 7.31 -16.94 -1.25
N PHE A 435 6.16 -17.35 -1.82
CA PHE A 435 4.96 -17.65 -1.04
C PHE A 435 4.83 -19.15 -0.83
N THR A 436 4.06 -19.54 0.18
CA THR A 436 3.68 -20.94 0.43
C THR A 436 2.18 -21.12 0.31
N ASP A 437 1.71 -22.35 0.06
CA ASP A 437 0.27 -22.65 0.08
C ASP A 437 -0.32 -22.35 1.46
N ASP A 438 0.40 -22.63 2.54
CA ASP A 438 -0.01 -22.31 3.91
C ASP A 438 -0.30 -20.82 4.11
N PHE A 439 0.57 -19.94 3.61
CA PHE A 439 0.33 -18.49 3.66
C PHE A 439 -0.91 -18.10 2.86
N ILE A 440 -1.00 -18.56 1.61
CA ILE A 440 -2.08 -18.19 0.69
C ILE A 440 -3.43 -18.64 1.22
N ASP A 441 -3.52 -19.88 1.73
CA ASP A 441 -4.75 -20.44 2.28
C ASP A 441 -5.20 -19.68 3.54
N ALA A 442 -4.27 -19.40 4.46
CA ALA A 442 -4.57 -18.59 5.65
C ALA A 442 -4.98 -17.16 5.31
N TYR A 443 -4.35 -16.54 4.32
CA TYR A 443 -4.73 -15.21 3.85
C TYR A 443 -6.13 -15.19 3.26
N ILE A 444 -6.46 -16.16 2.40
CA ILE A 444 -7.80 -16.31 1.80
C ILE A 444 -8.85 -16.50 2.90
N GLU A 445 -8.58 -17.36 3.89
CA GLU A 445 -9.51 -17.60 5.01
C GLU A 445 -9.80 -16.32 5.79
N LEU A 446 -8.74 -15.58 6.18
CA LEU A 446 -8.91 -14.31 6.90
C LEU A 446 -9.73 -13.29 6.10
N LYS A 447 -9.43 -13.15 4.82
CA LYS A 447 -10.14 -12.19 3.96
C LYS A 447 -11.56 -12.61 3.65
N MET A 448 -11.85 -13.90 3.57
CA MET A 448 -13.22 -14.40 3.44
C MET A 448 -14.08 -14.12 4.69
N GLN A 449 -13.47 -14.06 5.87
CA GLN A 449 -14.19 -13.62 7.09
C GLN A 449 -14.65 -12.16 6.97
N GLU A 450 -13.81 -11.27 6.41
CA GLU A 450 -14.20 -9.88 6.13
C GLU A 450 -15.36 -9.80 5.13
N VAL A 451 -15.27 -10.57 4.03
CA VAL A 451 -16.34 -10.67 3.01
C VAL A 451 -17.66 -11.13 3.65
N THR A 452 -17.62 -12.19 4.45
CA THR A 452 -18.82 -12.76 5.11
C THR A 452 -19.43 -11.74 6.07
N ARG A 453 -18.62 -11.09 6.89
CA ARG A 453 -19.08 -10.06 7.82
C ARG A 453 -19.72 -8.88 7.08
N TYR A 454 -19.10 -8.41 5.99
CA TYR A 454 -19.63 -7.33 5.18
C TYR A 454 -20.96 -7.70 4.53
N ARG A 455 -21.10 -8.90 3.94
CA ARG A 455 -22.33 -9.41 3.32
C ARG A 455 -23.48 -9.59 4.30
N ALA A 456 -23.19 -9.92 5.56
CA ALA A 456 -24.20 -10.05 6.61
C ALA A 456 -24.63 -8.72 7.21
N SER A 457 -23.98 -7.60 6.86
CA SER A 457 -24.29 -6.28 7.42
C SER A 457 -25.28 -5.54 6.53
N THR A 458 -26.43 -5.15 7.10
CA THR A 458 -27.45 -4.35 6.41
C THR A 458 -26.94 -2.92 6.18
N HIS A 459 -27.12 -2.41 4.99
CA HIS A 459 -26.68 -1.05 4.63
C HIS A 459 -27.87 -0.09 4.53
N PRO A 460 -27.76 1.19 4.97
CA PRO A 460 -28.83 2.18 4.87
C PRO A 460 -29.44 2.35 3.46
N LEU A 461 -28.63 2.15 2.41
CA LEU A 461 -29.08 2.21 1.02
C LEU A 461 -30.14 1.14 0.70
N GLU A 462 -30.09 -0.04 1.35
CA GLU A 462 -31.06 -1.11 1.15
C GLU A 462 -32.45 -0.68 1.65
N PHE A 463 -32.51 0.06 2.75
CA PHE A 463 -33.76 0.65 3.22
C PHE A 463 -34.32 1.66 2.23
N GLN A 464 -33.47 2.53 1.66
CA GLN A 464 -33.89 3.48 0.64
C GLN A 464 -34.45 2.79 -0.61
N MET A 465 -33.83 1.68 -1.04
CA MET A 465 -34.23 0.97 -2.28
C MET A 465 -35.42 0.04 -2.09
N TYR A 466 -35.56 -0.59 -0.91
CA TYR A 466 -36.41 -1.78 -0.77
C TYR A 466 -37.47 -1.69 0.32
N TYR A 467 -37.36 -0.75 1.27
CA TYR A 467 -38.26 -0.75 2.44
C TYR A 467 -39.74 -0.58 2.11
N ALA A 468 -40.06 0.12 1.04
CA ALA A 468 -41.43 0.39 0.60
C ALA A 468 -41.92 -0.53 -0.53
N LEU A 469 -41.19 -1.56 -0.92
CA LEU A 469 -41.63 -2.52 -1.95
C LEU A 469 -42.67 -3.50 -1.40
#